data_019361330472c72ce810be8d9500ced1
#
_entry.id   019361330472c72ce810be8d9500ced1
#
_cell.length_a   1.000
_cell.length_b   1.000
_cell.length_c   1.000
_cell.angle_alpha   90.00
_cell.angle_beta   90.00
_cell.angle_gamma   90.00
#
_symmetry.space_group_name_H-M   'P 1'
#
loop_
_entity.id
_entity.type
_entity.pdbx_description
1 polymer ?
#
loop_
_entity_poly.entity_id
_entity_poly.type
_entity_poly.pdbx_seq_one_letter_code
_entity_poly.pdbx_strand_id
1 'polypeptide(L)'
;MEAFKIFVIFVAFTFLFSCESDEEVLKDISFVNCNECTADEPVRAEIRIKLADPYKFGSANDIVFIDVYEGNLEDEVLFRSIQTSSGETTTNLTINKKYTVTATYYINNKTYIAVNSITPRVKYTESSCEAPCYYTVPKSINLKLKYTK
;
A
#
# COMPACT_ATOMS: atom_id res chain seq x y z
N MET A 1 52.46 10.77 -18.47
CA MET A 1 51.05 11.22 -18.72
C MET A 1 50.06 10.06 -18.81
N GLU A 2 50.47 8.85 -19.11
CA GLU A 2 49.60 7.66 -19.18
C GLU A 2 49.13 7.18 -17.80
N ALA A 3 50.00 7.16 -16.79
CA ALA A 3 49.66 6.72 -15.43
C ALA A 3 48.57 7.57 -14.74
N PHE A 4 48.51 8.87 -15.08
CA PHE A 4 47.50 9.78 -14.52
C PHE A 4 46.13 9.53 -15.11
N LYS A 5 46.01 9.11 -16.37
CA LYS A 5 44.73 8.74 -17.00
C LYS A 5 44.13 7.47 -16.42
N ILE A 6 44.96 6.47 -16.09
CA ILE A 6 44.52 5.20 -15.49
C ILE A 6 44.00 5.47 -14.08
N PHE A 7 44.64 6.35 -13.30
CA PHE A 7 44.21 6.68 -11.94
C PHE A 7 42.85 7.39 -11.92
N VAL A 8 42.60 8.31 -12.88
CA VAL A 8 41.29 9.00 -12.98
C VAL A 8 40.16 8.05 -13.35
N ILE A 9 40.42 7.06 -14.22
CA ILE A 9 39.44 6.04 -14.59
C ILE A 9 39.11 5.14 -13.40
N PHE A 10 40.11 4.79 -12.57
CA PHE A 10 39.87 3.94 -11.39
C PHE A 10 39.08 4.65 -10.30
N VAL A 11 39.29 5.94 -10.08
CA VAL A 11 38.55 6.77 -9.13
C VAL A 11 37.10 6.98 -9.60
N ALA A 12 36.85 7.11 -10.91
CA ALA A 12 35.52 7.27 -11.46
C ALA A 12 34.65 5.97 -11.31
N PHE A 13 35.31 4.78 -11.28
CA PHE A 13 34.59 3.51 -11.15
C PHE A 13 34.19 3.17 -9.71
N THR A 14 34.86 3.76 -8.71
CA THR A 14 34.53 3.52 -7.28
C THR A 14 33.29 4.30 -6.81
N PHE A 15 32.80 5.29 -7.57
CA PHE A 15 31.59 6.03 -7.22
C PHE A 15 30.28 5.38 -7.72
N LEU A 16 30.34 4.28 -8.47
CA LEU A 16 29.13 3.61 -8.99
C LEU A 16 28.60 2.48 -8.08
N PHE A 17 29.29 2.16 -7.00
CA PHE A 17 28.75 1.33 -5.94
C PHE A 17 28.18 2.19 -4.81
N SER A 18 27.27 3.11 -5.14
CA SER A 18 26.31 3.60 -4.16
C SER A 18 25.39 2.42 -3.85
N CYS A 19 25.70 1.75 -2.76
CA CYS A 19 24.80 0.81 -2.14
C CYS A 19 23.56 1.61 -1.79
N GLU A 20 22.49 1.42 -2.55
CA GLU A 20 21.16 1.86 -2.20
C GLU A 20 20.85 1.08 -0.92
N SER A 21 21.07 1.72 0.22
CA SER A 21 20.70 1.16 1.51
C SER A 21 19.20 0.95 1.48
N ASP A 22 18.79 -0.30 1.63
CA ASP A 22 17.40 -0.72 1.85
C ASP A 22 16.86 -0.05 3.11
N GLU A 23 16.51 1.24 3.04
CA GLU A 23 15.77 1.95 4.09
C GLU A 23 14.33 1.41 4.23
N GLU A 24 13.88 0.53 3.34
CA GLU A 24 12.57 -0.10 3.46
C GLU A 24 12.51 -1.18 4.55
N VAL A 25 13.64 -1.78 4.94
CA VAL A 25 13.65 -2.87 5.93
C VAL A 25 13.39 -2.38 7.35
N LEU A 26 13.68 -1.12 7.66
CA LEU A 26 13.47 -0.57 9.01
C LEU A 26 12.08 0.03 9.25
N LYS A 27 11.26 0.23 8.21
CA LYS A 27 9.87 0.70 8.38
C LYS A 27 8.88 -0.40 8.75
N ASP A 28 9.30 -1.64 8.70
CA ASP A 28 8.43 -2.81 8.94
C ASP A 28 8.60 -3.41 10.34
N ILE A 29 9.18 -2.65 11.30
CA ILE A 29 8.96 -2.92 12.73
C ILE A 29 7.55 -2.42 13.05
N SER A 30 6.56 -2.99 12.41
CA SER A 30 5.19 -2.87 12.84
C SER A 30 5.11 -3.61 14.17
N PHE A 31 4.90 -2.88 15.27
CA PHE A 31 4.55 -3.51 16.54
C PHE A 31 3.38 -4.44 16.28
N VAL A 32 3.60 -5.73 16.50
CA VAL A 32 2.55 -6.72 16.34
C VAL A 32 1.45 -6.37 17.33
N ASN A 33 0.26 -6.10 16.83
CA ASN A 33 -0.90 -5.93 17.69
C ASN A 33 -1.43 -7.32 18.04
N CYS A 34 -1.12 -7.78 19.24
CA CYS A 34 -1.50 -9.11 19.71
C CYS A 34 -3.01 -9.35 19.75
N ASN A 35 -3.83 -8.28 19.83
CA ASN A 35 -5.29 -8.40 19.75
C ASN A 35 -5.80 -8.76 18.34
N GLU A 36 -4.94 -8.63 17.32
CA GLU A 36 -5.27 -8.92 15.92
C GLU A 36 -4.54 -10.17 15.41
N CYS A 37 -3.91 -10.90 16.31
CA CYS A 37 -3.27 -12.18 16.06
C CYS A 37 -4.29 -13.32 16.12
N THR A 38 -4.09 -14.34 15.28
CA THR A 38 -4.90 -15.55 15.23
C THR A 38 -4.04 -16.79 15.45
N ALA A 39 -4.58 -17.81 16.13
CA ALA A 39 -3.87 -19.09 16.31
C ALA A 39 -3.74 -19.85 14.99
N ASP A 40 -4.76 -19.73 14.12
CA ASP A 40 -4.78 -20.35 12.80
C ASP A 40 -4.32 -19.37 11.73
N GLU A 41 -3.65 -19.89 10.70
CA GLU A 41 -3.21 -19.09 9.55
C GLU A 41 -4.41 -18.55 8.78
N PRO A 42 -4.60 -17.22 8.69
CA PRO A 42 -5.73 -16.64 7.99
C PRO A 42 -5.57 -16.81 6.47
N VAL A 43 -6.69 -17.05 5.77
CA VAL A 43 -6.74 -17.10 4.29
C VAL A 43 -7.14 -15.76 3.67
N ARG A 44 -7.61 -14.82 4.50
CA ARG A 44 -8.03 -13.47 4.09
C ARG A 44 -7.51 -12.44 5.08
N ALA A 45 -7.30 -11.22 4.59
CA ALA A 45 -6.92 -10.06 5.38
C ALA A 45 -7.98 -8.97 5.23
N GLU A 46 -8.38 -8.37 6.35
CA GLU A 46 -9.15 -7.14 6.33
C GLU A 46 -8.21 -5.96 6.04
N ILE A 47 -8.47 -5.25 4.95
CA ILE A 47 -7.67 -4.11 4.50
C ILE A 47 -8.48 -2.84 4.65
N ARG A 48 -7.91 -1.88 5.38
CA ARG A 48 -8.46 -0.54 5.53
C ARG A 48 -8.05 0.33 4.34
N ILE A 49 -9.02 0.87 3.62
CA ILE A 49 -8.83 1.78 2.50
C ILE A 49 -8.96 3.20 3.03
N LYS A 50 -7.86 3.96 3.04
CA LYS A 50 -7.84 5.37 3.47
C LYS A 50 -8.11 6.27 2.29
N LEU A 51 -9.13 7.10 2.40
CA LEU A 51 -9.60 8.00 1.36
C LEU A 51 -9.36 9.47 1.74
N ALA A 52 -9.44 10.36 0.77
CA ALA A 52 -9.55 11.78 1.05
C ALA A 52 -10.91 12.03 1.71
N ASP A 53 -10.92 12.95 2.67
CA ASP A 53 -12.14 13.33 3.39
C ASP A 53 -13.11 14.03 2.42
N PRO A 54 -14.27 13.43 2.13
CA PRO A 54 -15.22 14.02 1.17
C PRO A 54 -15.72 15.40 1.63
N TYR A 55 -15.84 15.64 2.94
CA TYR A 55 -16.30 16.92 3.49
C TYR A 55 -15.34 18.09 3.21
N LYS A 56 -14.05 17.80 2.96
CA LYS A 56 -13.08 18.85 2.62
C LYS A 56 -13.25 19.43 1.23
N PHE A 57 -14.04 18.80 0.37
CA PHE A 57 -14.25 19.22 -1.00
C PHE A 57 -15.56 19.98 -1.23
N GLY A 58 -16.30 20.29 -0.15
CA GLY A 58 -17.43 21.23 -0.17
C GLY A 58 -18.78 20.63 -0.56
N SER A 59 -18.88 19.33 -0.71
CA SER A 59 -20.17 18.67 -0.93
C SER A 59 -20.43 17.62 0.17
N ALA A 60 -21.55 17.76 0.86
CA ALA A 60 -21.95 16.84 1.94
C ALA A 60 -22.40 15.46 1.44
N ASN A 61 -22.44 15.25 0.13
CA ASN A 61 -22.96 14.04 -0.51
C ASN A 61 -21.97 13.40 -1.50
N ASP A 62 -20.68 13.74 -1.43
CA ASP A 62 -19.71 13.18 -2.38
C ASP A 62 -19.45 11.71 -2.07
N ILE A 63 -20.01 10.86 -2.94
CA ILE A 63 -19.75 9.44 -2.92
C ILE A 63 -18.44 9.18 -3.65
N VAL A 64 -17.52 8.46 -2.99
CA VAL A 64 -16.30 7.94 -3.60
C VAL A 64 -16.59 6.54 -4.12
N PHE A 65 -16.29 6.30 -5.39
CA PHE A 65 -16.40 5.00 -6.02
C PHE A 65 -15.03 4.30 -5.94
N ILE A 66 -15.00 3.10 -5.40
CA ILE A 66 -13.78 2.33 -5.20
C ILE A 66 -13.93 1.02 -5.96
N ASP A 67 -13.01 0.78 -6.90
CA ASP A 67 -12.93 -0.50 -7.59
C ASP A 67 -11.65 -1.23 -7.19
N VAL A 68 -11.82 -2.49 -6.84
CA VAL A 68 -10.73 -3.41 -6.47
C VAL A 68 -10.57 -4.40 -7.60
N TYR A 69 -9.39 -4.44 -8.20
CA TYR A 69 -9.02 -5.37 -9.27
C TYR A 69 -8.06 -6.42 -8.74
N GLU A 70 -8.20 -7.67 -9.16
CA GLU A 70 -7.22 -8.71 -8.90
C GLU A 70 -6.08 -8.58 -9.93
N GLY A 71 -4.83 -8.49 -9.47
CA GLY A 71 -3.67 -8.27 -10.32
C GLY A 71 -3.39 -6.80 -10.61
N ASN A 72 -3.00 -6.51 -11.84
CA ASN A 72 -2.79 -5.14 -12.32
C ASN A 72 -4.09 -4.54 -12.85
N LEU A 73 -4.11 -3.21 -12.94
CA LEU A 73 -5.28 -2.50 -13.47
C LEU A 73 -5.55 -2.87 -14.94
N GLU A 74 -4.48 -3.08 -15.71
CA GLU A 74 -4.51 -3.41 -17.13
C GLU A 74 -5.13 -4.80 -17.41
N ASP A 75 -5.16 -5.68 -16.40
CA ASP A 75 -5.78 -7.01 -16.51
C ASP A 75 -7.31 -6.94 -16.46
N GLU A 76 -7.86 -5.80 -16.01
CA GLU A 76 -9.31 -5.49 -15.93
C GLU A 76 -10.15 -6.53 -15.14
N VAL A 77 -9.53 -7.32 -14.28
CA VAL A 77 -10.22 -8.35 -13.48
C VAL A 77 -10.85 -7.70 -12.25
N LEU A 78 -12.06 -7.21 -12.40
CA LEU A 78 -12.79 -6.57 -11.30
C LEU A 78 -13.16 -7.61 -10.22
N PHE A 79 -12.63 -7.41 -9.02
CA PHE A 79 -12.92 -8.25 -7.84
C PHE A 79 -14.13 -7.71 -7.06
N ARG A 80 -14.22 -6.38 -6.87
CA ARG A 80 -15.28 -5.75 -6.07
C ARG A 80 -15.38 -4.26 -6.36
N SER A 81 -16.62 -3.72 -6.35
CA SER A 81 -16.90 -2.29 -6.30
C SER A 81 -17.52 -1.92 -4.96
N ILE A 82 -17.11 -0.77 -4.40
CA ILE A 82 -17.57 -0.23 -3.12
C ILE A 82 -17.91 1.24 -3.34
N GLN A 83 -18.97 1.71 -2.69
CA GLN A 83 -19.33 3.12 -2.64
C GLN A 83 -19.33 3.58 -1.18
N THR A 84 -18.74 4.72 -0.90
CA THR A 84 -18.71 5.29 0.45
C THR A 84 -18.68 6.80 0.43
N SER A 85 -19.29 7.41 1.45
CA SER A 85 -19.17 8.83 1.75
C SER A 85 -18.23 9.09 2.93
N SER A 86 -17.55 8.05 3.42
CA SER A 86 -16.61 8.13 4.54
C SER A 86 -15.17 8.33 4.05
N GLY A 87 -14.33 8.96 4.89
CA GLY A 87 -12.88 9.07 4.66
C GLY A 87 -12.12 7.74 4.77
N GLU A 88 -12.80 6.65 5.12
CA GLU A 88 -12.24 5.30 5.10
C GLU A 88 -13.33 4.23 4.93
N THR A 89 -12.92 3.06 4.43
CA THR A 89 -13.74 1.86 4.38
C THR A 89 -12.86 0.62 4.50
N THR A 90 -13.46 -0.57 4.66
CA THR A 90 -12.71 -1.83 4.73
C THR A 90 -13.15 -2.80 3.66
N THR A 91 -12.25 -3.72 3.31
CA THR A 91 -12.56 -4.85 2.42
C THR A 91 -11.71 -6.06 2.79
N ASN A 92 -12.26 -7.27 2.57
CA ASN A 92 -11.55 -8.52 2.79
C ASN A 92 -10.92 -9.00 1.49
N LEU A 93 -9.59 -9.15 1.48
CA LEU A 93 -8.81 -9.62 0.35
C LEU A 93 -8.17 -10.98 0.65
N THR A 94 -8.02 -11.82 -0.37
CA THR A 94 -7.31 -13.09 -0.25
C THR A 94 -5.82 -12.83 -0.11
N ILE A 95 -5.19 -13.56 0.81
CA ILE A 95 -3.76 -13.43 1.10
C ILE A 95 -2.93 -13.95 -0.07
N ASN A 96 -1.72 -13.40 -0.22
CA ASN A 96 -0.74 -13.73 -1.27
C ASN A 96 -1.20 -13.44 -2.70
N LYS A 97 -2.28 -12.66 -2.86
CA LYS A 97 -2.72 -12.13 -4.16
C LYS A 97 -2.47 -10.63 -4.23
N LYS A 98 -2.01 -10.15 -5.39
CA LYS A 98 -1.91 -8.72 -5.68
C LYS A 98 -3.29 -8.17 -6.03
N TYR A 99 -3.59 -7.00 -5.49
CA TYR A 99 -4.77 -6.23 -5.84
C TYR A 99 -4.36 -4.79 -6.20
N THR A 100 -4.98 -4.26 -7.24
CA THR A 100 -4.91 -2.84 -7.56
C THR A 100 -6.24 -2.21 -7.21
N VAL A 101 -6.19 -1.11 -6.46
CA VAL A 101 -7.39 -0.42 -5.97
C VAL A 101 -7.40 0.99 -6.53
N THR A 102 -8.53 1.37 -7.11
CA THR A 102 -8.78 2.73 -7.59
C THR A 102 -9.82 3.41 -6.72
N ALA A 103 -9.70 4.72 -6.54
CA ALA A 103 -10.74 5.54 -5.92
C ALA A 103 -11.04 6.73 -6.83
N THR A 104 -12.28 6.85 -7.28
CA THR A 104 -12.75 7.90 -8.15
C THR A 104 -13.48 8.97 -7.35
N TYR A 105 -12.99 10.20 -7.46
CA TYR A 105 -13.51 11.39 -6.79
C TYR A 105 -14.05 12.39 -7.81
N TYR A 106 -15.19 12.97 -7.52
CA TYR A 106 -15.78 14.05 -8.32
C TYR A 106 -15.71 15.36 -7.53
N ILE A 107 -14.83 16.27 -7.94
CA ILE A 107 -14.57 17.53 -7.23
C ILE A 107 -14.62 18.69 -8.22
N ASN A 108 -15.49 19.68 -7.98
CA ASN A 108 -15.60 20.87 -8.82
C ASN A 108 -15.75 20.54 -10.32
N ASN A 109 -16.64 19.62 -10.67
CA ASN A 109 -16.90 19.12 -12.03
C ASN A 109 -15.68 18.48 -12.71
N LYS A 110 -14.69 18.04 -11.93
CA LYS A 110 -13.52 17.28 -12.40
C LYS A 110 -13.50 15.91 -11.76
N THR A 111 -13.03 14.93 -12.52
CA THR A 111 -12.82 13.56 -12.03
C THR A 111 -11.34 13.37 -11.69
N TYR A 112 -11.08 12.87 -10.49
CA TYR A 112 -9.74 12.49 -10.02
C TYR A 112 -9.76 11.02 -9.67
N ILE A 113 -8.74 10.30 -10.11
CA ILE A 113 -8.58 8.87 -9.80
C ILE A 113 -7.28 8.68 -9.04
N ALA A 114 -7.38 8.18 -7.82
CA ALA A 114 -6.23 7.68 -7.07
C ALA A 114 -6.09 6.19 -7.32
N VAL A 115 -4.86 5.72 -7.54
CA VAL A 115 -4.54 4.31 -7.79
C VAL A 115 -3.42 3.90 -6.86
N ASN A 116 -3.56 2.73 -6.25
CA ASN A 116 -2.50 2.11 -5.47
C ASN A 116 -2.66 0.58 -5.48
N SER A 117 -1.60 -0.14 -5.14
CA SER A 117 -1.62 -1.61 -5.11
C SER A 117 -1.26 -2.14 -3.73
N ILE A 118 -1.75 -3.34 -3.42
CA ILE A 118 -1.52 -4.02 -2.16
C ILE A 118 -1.43 -5.53 -2.39
N THR A 119 -0.54 -6.20 -1.66
CA THR A 119 -0.45 -7.66 -1.61
C THR A 119 -0.46 -8.09 -0.15
N PRO A 120 -1.62 -8.45 0.41
CA PRO A 120 -1.71 -8.93 1.78
C PRO A 120 -0.90 -10.22 1.96
N ARG A 121 -0.12 -10.29 3.03
CA ARG A 121 0.70 -11.46 3.37
C ARG A 121 0.46 -11.84 4.82
N VAL A 122 0.67 -13.13 5.13
CA VAL A 122 0.71 -13.62 6.50
C VAL A 122 2.14 -13.52 7.01
N LYS A 123 2.28 -13.13 8.27
CA LYS A 123 3.50 -13.27 9.05
C LYS A 123 3.18 -14.07 10.31
N TYR A 124 4.19 -14.77 10.83
CA TYR A 124 4.11 -15.54 12.07
C TYR A 124 5.08 -14.97 13.10
N THR A 125 4.69 -14.99 14.36
CA THR A 125 5.56 -14.61 15.47
C THR A 125 5.43 -15.60 16.62
N GLU A 126 6.58 -15.93 17.22
CA GLU A 126 6.66 -16.81 18.39
C GLU A 126 6.82 -16.03 19.69
N SER A 127 7.39 -14.81 19.62
CA SER A 127 7.89 -14.10 20.78
C SER A 127 7.29 -12.71 20.99
N SER A 128 6.52 -12.20 20.04
CA SER A 128 5.97 -10.84 20.15
C SER A 128 4.68 -10.75 20.98
N CYS A 129 4.02 -11.89 21.22
CA CYS A 129 2.78 -12.00 21.99
C CYS A 129 2.89 -13.10 23.03
N GLU A 130 1.90 -13.20 23.95
CA GLU A 130 1.87 -14.24 25.02
C GLU A 130 1.85 -15.67 24.46
N ALA A 131 1.28 -15.86 23.26
CA ALA A 131 1.29 -17.12 22.54
C ALA A 131 1.71 -16.89 21.08
N PRO A 132 2.31 -17.91 20.44
CA PRO A 132 2.61 -17.85 19.00
C PRO A 132 1.34 -17.57 18.19
N CYS A 133 1.45 -16.69 17.18
CA CYS A 133 0.28 -16.30 16.40
C CYS A 133 0.61 -15.81 14.99
N TYR A 134 -0.39 -15.83 14.13
CA TYR A 134 -0.36 -15.31 12.77
C TYR A 134 -0.98 -13.92 12.71
N TYR A 135 -0.39 -13.05 11.90
CA TYR A 135 -0.94 -11.72 11.62
C TYR A 135 -0.74 -11.34 10.14
N THR A 136 -1.53 -10.38 9.66
CA THR A 136 -1.50 -9.98 8.26
C THR A 136 -0.88 -8.61 8.07
N VAL A 137 -0.10 -8.44 6.99
CA VAL A 137 0.51 -7.17 6.57
C VAL A 137 0.49 -7.03 5.05
N PRO A 138 0.41 -5.81 4.51
CA PRO A 138 0.01 -4.57 5.16
C PRO A 138 -1.49 -4.55 5.49
N LYS A 139 -1.91 -3.73 6.46
CA LYS A 139 -3.31 -3.63 6.93
C LYS A 139 -4.09 -2.46 6.31
N SER A 140 -3.42 -1.60 5.55
CA SER A 140 -4.09 -0.46 4.93
C SER A 140 -3.47 -0.08 3.60
N ILE A 141 -4.29 0.51 2.73
CA ILE A 141 -3.91 1.13 1.47
C ILE A 141 -4.33 2.59 1.47
N ASN A 142 -3.47 3.47 0.97
CA ASN A 142 -3.73 4.91 0.95
C ASN A 142 -4.10 5.36 -0.46
N LEU A 143 -5.33 5.83 -0.61
CA LEU A 143 -5.90 6.39 -1.84
C LEU A 143 -6.31 7.86 -1.67
N LYS A 144 -5.75 8.55 -0.67
CA LYS A 144 -5.96 9.99 -0.50
C LYS A 144 -5.39 10.75 -1.69
N LEU A 145 -6.15 11.72 -2.19
CA LEU A 145 -5.63 12.65 -3.18
C LEU A 145 -4.51 13.50 -2.56
N LYS A 146 -3.35 13.52 -3.20
CA LYS A 146 -2.20 14.30 -2.72
C LYS A 146 -2.28 15.78 -3.12
N TYR A 147 -2.92 16.06 -4.25
CA TYR A 147 -3.04 17.41 -4.81
C TYR A 147 -4.41 17.60 -5.46
N THR A 148 -5.21 18.49 -4.90
CA THR A 148 -6.40 19.04 -5.52
C THR A 148 -6.16 20.53 -5.70
N LYS A 149 -5.92 20.98 -6.93
CA LYS A 149 -5.86 22.40 -7.29
C LYS A 149 -7.15 22.79 -7.99
#